data_120c47935ad467668271256990d32d56
#
_entry.id   120c47935ad467668271256990d32d56
#
_cell.length_a   1.000
_cell.length_b   1.000
_cell.length_c   1.000
_cell.angle_alpha   90.00
_cell.angle_beta   90.00
_cell.angle_gamma   90.00
#
_symmetry.space_group_name_H-M   'P 1'
#
loop_
_entity.id
_entity.type
_entity.pdbx_description
1 polymer ?
#
loop_
_entity_poly.entity_id
_entity_poly.type
_entity_poly.pdbx_seq_one_letter_code
_entity_poly.pdbx_strand_id
1 'polypeptide(L)'
;MFAKILIANRGEIACRIIDSCRRLGVETVAVYSDADAGARHVALADEAVHIGPPAPADSYLRGDRIIAAALERGAQAIHPGYGFLSENPDFVEAVVAAGLTFIGPSARAIRAMGLKDAAKALMQKAGVPVVPGYHGEDQSDARLAEEAEKIGYPVMIKAVAGGGGKGMRLVERAEGFASALSSARAEARTAFGNDAVLVEKFVRHPRHIEVQIFGDGTDAVHLYERDCSLQRRHQKVIEEAPAPGMTDAMRAAMGQAAVAAARAIGYASAGTVEFIVDGSGPLRPDGFWFMEMNTRLQVEHPVTEAVTGIDLVEWQLRVAAGEGLPRAQDAITLTGHAFEARIYAEDVPAGFLPATGRLTHLRFPEGVRIDTGVRAGDVISPHYDPMIAKLTSFGATRASALRRLTAALDRSQVGGLTTNLGFLAALARQPDFAAGRVDTGLIARHQDALTGAPQPTPADLAMAALAASGLADMPGSGFTLWQPVTRRVGVAHGGEVIEMTITTIDGAQHRVCVGGARITATRLQGQWELDGVRAPGFARTGSQVTVFSHGGLVFDILDPLEAGT
;
A
#
# COMPACT_ATOMS: atom_id res chain seq x y z
N MET A 1 -2.94 30.72 -7.18
CA MET A 1 -3.67 29.43 -7.15
C MET A 1 -4.37 29.21 -8.49
N PHE A 2 -4.44 27.99 -9.00
CA PHE A 2 -5.15 27.66 -10.25
C PHE A 2 -6.67 27.77 -10.06
N ALA A 3 -7.40 28.10 -11.13
CA ALA A 3 -8.86 28.03 -11.16
C ALA A 3 -9.33 26.60 -11.51
N LYS A 4 -8.64 25.93 -12.44
CA LYS A 4 -8.98 24.60 -12.90
C LYS A 4 -7.73 23.77 -13.22
N ILE A 5 -7.71 22.50 -12.80
CA ILE A 5 -6.63 21.55 -13.12
C ILE A 5 -7.20 20.25 -13.71
N LEU A 6 -6.38 19.56 -14.52
CA LEU A 6 -6.65 18.18 -14.93
C LEU A 6 -5.86 17.21 -14.05
N ILE A 7 -6.51 16.10 -13.67
CA ILE A 7 -5.88 15.00 -12.90
C ILE A 7 -5.60 13.85 -13.85
N ALA A 8 -4.31 13.65 -14.18
CA ALA A 8 -3.84 12.62 -15.10
C ALA A 8 -3.65 11.28 -14.38
N ASN A 9 -4.66 10.85 -13.65
CA ASN A 9 -4.64 9.60 -12.89
C ASN A 9 -6.06 9.09 -12.63
N ARG A 10 -6.17 7.96 -11.91
CA ARG A 10 -7.42 7.27 -11.61
C ARG A 10 -7.49 6.81 -10.15
N GLY A 11 -8.63 6.21 -9.79
CA GLY A 11 -8.76 5.48 -8.53
C GLY A 11 -8.64 6.36 -7.31
N GLU A 12 -8.00 5.86 -6.26
CA GLU A 12 -7.96 6.53 -4.97
C GLU A 12 -7.19 7.85 -5.02
N ILE A 13 -6.06 7.90 -5.76
CA ILE A 13 -5.24 9.12 -5.80
C ILE A 13 -5.96 10.25 -6.56
N ALA A 14 -6.72 9.94 -7.60
CA ALA A 14 -7.53 10.95 -8.27
C ALA A 14 -8.62 11.49 -7.32
N CYS A 15 -9.32 10.63 -6.57
CA CYS A 15 -10.27 11.04 -5.54
C CYS A 15 -9.60 11.92 -4.46
N ARG A 16 -8.40 11.53 -4.01
CA ARG A 16 -7.61 12.25 -3.00
C ARG A 16 -7.25 13.67 -3.47
N ILE A 17 -6.83 13.81 -4.72
CA ILE A 17 -6.49 15.12 -5.31
C ILE A 17 -7.74 15.97 -5.45
N ILE A 18 -8.86 15.40 -5.94
CA ILE A 18 -10.16 16.08 -6.07
C ILE A 18 -10.59 16.66 -4.72
N ASP A 19 -10.45 15.90 -3.64
CA ASP A 19 -10.84 16.35 -2.30
C ASP A 19 -10.02 17.56 -1.82
N SER A 20 -8.72 17.63 -2.10
CA SER A 20 -7.91 18.81 -1.80
C SER A 20 -8.28 20.00 -2.70
N CYS A 21 -8.46 19.77 -3.99
CA CYS A 21 -8.90 20.81 -4.93
C CYS A 21 -10.23 21.43 -4.51
N ARG A 22 -11.19 20.60 -4.11
CA ARG A 22 -12.52 21.06 -3.65
C ARG A 22 -12.40 21.95 -2.41
N ARG A 23 -11.54 21.58 -1.42
CA ARG A 23 -11.29 22.43 -0.24
C ARG A 23 -10.67 23.79 -0.58
N LEU A 24 -9.91 23.83 -1.67
CA LEU A 24 -9.22 25.04 -2.14
C LEU A 24 -10.05 25.86 -3.15
N GLY A 25 -11.22 25.36 -3.55
CA GLY A 25 -12.05 26.00 -4.58
C GLY A 25 -11.47 25.90 -6.00
N VAL A 26 -10.67 24.85 -6.28
CA VAL A 26 -10.07 24.56 -7.58
C VAL A 26 -10.95 23.56 -8.32
N GLU A 27 -11.43 23.91 -9.51
CA GLU A 27 -12.19 22.99 -10.38
C GLU A 27 -11.29 21.86 -10.91
N THR A 28 -11.89 20.68 -11.09
CA THR A 28 -11.19 19.46 -11.46
C THR A 28 -11.72 18.83 -12.73
N VAL A 29 -10.82 18.43 -13.63
CA VAL A 29 -11.12 17.60 -14.80
C VAL A 29 -10.50 16.22 -14.56
N ALA A 30 -11.34 15.19 -14.46
CA ALA A 30 -10.89 13.81 -14.43
C ALA A 30 -10.70 13.26 -15.85
N VAL A 31 -9.76 12.34 -16.04
CA VAL A 31 -9.67 11.52 -17.25
C VAL A 31 -10.08 10.09 -16.93
N TYR A 32 -10.66 9.38 -17.91
CA TYR A 32 -11.08 7.99 -17.70
C TYR A 32 -11.00 7.15 -18.97
N SER A 33 -10.70 5.87 -18.80
CA SER A 33 -10.82 4.84 -19.83
C SER A 33 -12.22 4.23 -19.87
N ASP A 34 -12.52 3.40 -20.86
CA ASP A 34 -13.79 2.66 -20.93
C ASP A 34 -14.11 1.89 -19.64
N ALA A 35 -13.08 1.28 -19.01
CA ALA A 35 -13.24 0.51 -17.78
C ALA A 35 -13.60 1.39 -16.56
N ASP A 36 -13.27 2.67 -16.60
CA ASP A 36 -13.46 3.62 -15.51
C ASP A 36 -14.64 4.58 -15.73
N ALA A 37 -15.46 4.41 -16.77
CA ALA A 37 -16.57 5.32 -17.09
C ALA A 37 -17.53 5.56 -15.92
N GLY A 38 -17.74 4.55 -15.06
CA GLY A 38 -18.56 4.66 -13.85
C GLY A 38 -17.77 4.85 -12.55
N ALA A 39 -16.44 5.04 -12.61
CA ALA A 39 -15.57 5.08 -11.44
C ALA A 39 -15.85 6.28 -10.52
N ARG A 40 -15.49 6.13 -9.24
CA ARG A 40 -15.73 7.13 -8.20
C ARG A 40 -15.11 8.49 -8.54
N HIS A 41 -13.85 8.52 -9.01
CA HIS A 41 -13.17 9.77 -9.36
C HIS A 41 -13.86 10.54 -10.49
N VAL A 42 -14.45 9.83 -11.46
CA VAL A 42 -15.23 10.43 -12.54
C VAL A 42 -16.50 11.10 -11.99
N ALA A 43 -17.17 10.44 -11.04
CA ALA A 43 -18.37 10.99 -10.40
C ALA A 43 -18.07 12.13 -9.42
N LEU A 44 -16.85 12.26 -8.91
CA LEU A 44 -16.44 13.29 -7.96
C LEU A 44 -15.93 14.56 -8.62
N ALA A 45 -15.30 14.47 -9.80
CA ALA A 45 -14.74 15.61 -10.51
C ALA A 45 -15.86 16.52 -11.06
N ASP A 46 -15.51 17.79 -11.27
CA ASP A 46 -16.46 18.78 -11.86
C ASP A 46 -16.71 18.49 -13.34
N GLU A 47 -15.66 18.04 -14.06
CA GLU A 47 -15.74 17.58 -15.44
C GLU A 47 -14.96 16.27 -15.62
N ALA A 48 -15.29 15.51 -16.66
CA ALA A 48 -14.57 14.28 -17.00
C ALA A 48 -14.43 14.10 -18.52
N VAL A 49 -13.28 13.56 -18.95
CA VAL A 49 -12.97 13.34 -20.37
C VAL A 49 -12.54 11.89 -20.60
N HIS A 50 -13.18 11.24 -21.56
CA HIS A 50 -12.81 9.91 -22.01
C HIS A 50 -11.51 9.95 -22.80
N ILE A 51 -10.56 9.07 -22.47
CA ILE A 51 -9.22 9.07 -23.08
C ILE A 51 -8.87 7.78 -23.81
N GLY A 52 -9.75 6.79 -23.85
CA GLY A 52 -9.54 5.58 -24.66
C GLY A 52 -9.93 4.27 -23.98
N PRO A 53 -9.51 3.13 -24.60
CA PRO A 53 -9.83 1.79 -24.12
C PRO A 53 -9.16 1.46 -22.79
N PRO A 54 -9.49 0.29 -22.16
CA PRO A 54 -9.03 -0.05 -20.81
C PRO A 54 -7.50 -0.19 -20.64
N ALA A 55 -6.78 -0.63 -21.69
CA ALA A 55 -5.34 -0.82 -21.59
C ALA A 55 -4.63 0.50 -21.25
N PRO A 56 -3.73 0.55 -20.23
CA PRO A 56 -3.00 1.77 -19.88
C PRO A 56 -2.26 2.42 -21.06
N ALA A 57 -1.64 1.61 -21.93
CA ALA A 57 -0.92 2.08 -23.11
C ALA A 57 -1.81 2.86 -24.09
N ASP A 58 -3.09 2.57 -24.10
CA ASP A 58 -4.07 3.18 -25.00
C ASP A 58 -4.91 4.29 -24.34
N SER A 59 -4.69 4.57 -23.05
CA SER A 59 -5.44 5.53 -22.25
C SER A 59 -4.53 6.35 -21.33
N TYR A 60 -4.28 5.91 -20.10
CA TYR A 60 -3.55 6.67 -19.07
C TYR A 60 -2.07 6.94 -19.37
N LEU A 61 -1.46 6.22 -20.32
CA LEU A 61 -0.11 6.46 -20.81
C LEU A 61 -0.09 7.29 -22.12
N ARG A 62 -1.26 7.74 -22.61
CA ARG A 62 -1.39 8.61 -23.77
C ARG A 62 -1.30 10.07 -23.36
N GLY A 63 -0.07 10.55 -23.12
CA GLY A 63 0.21 11.95 -22.75
C GLY A 63 -0.36 12.97 -23.73
N ASP A 64 -0.36 12.65 -25.01
CA ASP A 64 -0.98 13.47 -26.07
C ASP A 64 -2.48 13.70 -25.86
N ARG A 65 -3.24 12.64 -25.54
CA ARG A 65 -4.67 12.74 -25.26
C ARG A 65 -4.97 13.49 -23.96
N ILE A 66 -4.14 13.26 -22.94
CA ILE A 66 -4.28 13.94 -21.64
C ILE A 66 -4.05 15.45 -21.80
N ILE A 67 -3.01 15.86 -22.54
CA ILE A 67 -2.72 17.27 -22.81
C ILE A 67 -3.87 17.90 -23.64
N ALA A 68 -4.34 17.21 -24.69
CA ALA A 68 -5.45 17.68 -25.50
C ALA A 68 -6.73 17.89 -24.65
N ALA A 69 -7.05 16.94 -23.75
CA ALA A 69 -8.17 17.07 -22.83
C ALA A 69 -8.01 18.27 -21.88
N ALA A 70 -6.80 18.53 -21.37
CA ALA A 70 -6.54 19.67 -20.49
C ALA A 70 -6.77 21.00 -21.21
N LEU A 71 -6.27 21.13 -22.44
CA LEU A 71 -6.46 22.33 -23.27
C LEU A 71 -7.93 22.53 -23.67
N GLU A 72 -8.61 21.46 -24.08
CA GLU A 72 -10.04 21.51 -24.45
C GLU A 72 -10.92 22.00 -23.30
N ARG A 73 -10.61 21.58 -22.08
CA ARG A 73 -11.39 21.93 -20.87
C ARG A 73 -10.89 23.20 -20.18
N GLY A 74 -9.89 23.86 -20.72
CA GLY A 74 -9.33 25.09 -20.15
C GLY A 74 -8.64 24.89 -18.82
N ALA A 75 -8.09 23.71 -18.55
CA ALA A 75 -7.27 23.47 -17.38
C ALA A 75 -5.94 24.23 -17.50
N GLN A 76 -5.45 24.76 -16.39
CA GLN A 76 -4.20 25.53 -16.33
C GLN A 76 -3.00 24.66 -15.97
N ALA A 77 -3.26 23.52 -15.33
CA ALA A 77 -2.21 22.63 -14.85
C ALA A 77 -2.67 21.17 -14.90
N ILE A 78 -1.69 20.25 -14.88
CA ILE A 78 -1.91 18.81 -14.83
C ILE A 78 -1.27 18.25 -13.57
N HIS A 79 -2.07 17.56 -12.72
CA HIS A 79 -1.58 16.80 -11.58
C HIS A 79 -1.46 15.32 -11.96
N PRO A 80 -0.25 14.73 -11.95
CA PRO A 80 -0.05 13.35 -12.40
C PRO A 80 -0.40 12.30 -11.35
N GLY A 81 -0.57 12.66 -10.08
CA GLY A 81 -0.67 11.72 -8.96
C GLY A 81 0.61 10.94 -8.76
N TYR A 82 0.51 9.61 -8.76
CA TYR A 82 1.64 8.67 -8.75
C TYR A 82 1.41 7.53 -9.76
N GLY A 83 2.47 6.85 -10.18
CA GLY A 83 2.41 5.86 -11.27
C GLY A 83 2.15 6.51 -12.64
N PHE A 84 1.80 5.72 -13.63
CA PHE A 84 1.55 6.16 -15.01
C PHE A 84 2.63 7.14 -15.53
N LEU A 85 2.26 8.40 -15.78
CA LEU A 85 3.14 9.42 -16.34
C LEU A 85 3.81 10.34 -15.30
N SER A 86 3.64 10.05 -13.99
CA SER A 86 4.12 10.94 -12.91
C SER A 86 5.65 11.10 -12.89
N GLU A 87 6.39 10.11 -13.34
CA GLU A 87 7.87 10.12 -13.41
C GLU A 87 8.38 10.06 -14.87
N ASN A 88 7.56 10.49 -15.83
CA ASN A 88 7.92 10.54 -17.24
C ASN A 88 8.42 11.94 -17.64
N PRO A 89 9.73 12.14 -17.86
CA PRO A 89 10.28 13.47 -18.15
C PRO A 89 9.83 14.02 -19.50
N ASP A 90 9.57 13.17 -20.50
CA ASP A 90 9.11 13.62 -21.82
C ASP A 90 7.66 14.11 -21.76
N PHE A 91 6.84 13.52 -20.89
CA PHE A 91 5.49 14.03 -20.61
C PHE A 91 5.54 15.42 -19.93
N VAL A 92 6.44 15.61 -18.97
CA VAL A 92 6.64 16.93 -18.33
C VAL A 92 6.98 17.98 -19.37
N GLU A 93 7.93 17.70 -20.26
CA GLU A 93 8.33 18.62 -21.34
C GLU A 93 7.17 18.91 -22.29
N ALA A 94 6.40 17.91 -22.67
CA ALA A 94 5.23 18.08 -23.52
C ALA A 94 4.14 18.94 -22.88
N VAL A 95 3.87 18.76 -21.57
CA VAL A 95 2.93 19.59 -20.79
C VAL A 95 3.38 21.05 -20.79
N VAL A 96 4.66 21.31 -20.47
CA VAL A 96 5.23 22.68 -20.46
C VAL A 96 5.21 23.30 -21.86
N ALA A 97 5.57 22.55 -22.89
CA ALA A 97 5.53 23.01 -24.29
C ALA A 97 4.11 23.37 -24.76
N ALA A 98 3.08 22.74 -24.19
CA ALA A 98 1.68 23.07 -24.44
C ALA A 98 1.20 24.32 -23.66
N GLY A 99 2.04 24.98 -22.88
CA GLY A 99 1.70 26.16 -22.07
C GLY A 99 0.96 25.82 -20.77
N LEU A 100 0.98 24.54 -20.34
CA LEU A 100 0.38 24.08 -19.10
C LEU A 100 1.44 23.94 -17.98
N THR A 101 1.02 24.04 -16.73
CA THR A 101 1.87 23.76 -15.59
C THR A 101 1.81 22.27 -15.23
N PHE A 102 2.95 21.61 -15.11
CA PHE A 102 3.03 20.27 -14.52
C PHE A 102 3.14 20.38 -13.00
N ILE A 103 2.20 19.78 -12.24
CA ILE A 103 2.21 19.79 -10.78
C ILE A 103 3.11 18.67 -10.30
N GLY A 104 4.39 18.92 -10.26
CA GLY A 104 5.43 17.95 -9.98
C GLY A 104 6.83 18.52 -10.20
N PRO A 105 7.87 17.68 -10.16
CA PRO A 105 9.25 18.10 -10.41
C PRO A 105 9.49 18.39 -11.90
N SER A 106 10.61 19.07 -12.18
CA SER A 106 11.07 19.32 -13.54
C SER A 106 11.53 18.02 -14.24
N ALA A 107 11.45 17.97 -15.56
CA ALA A 107 11.98 16.86 -16.36
C ALA A 107 13.48 16.59 -16.06
N ARG A 108 14.26 17.66 -15.80
CA ARG A 108 15.68 17.53 -15.40
C ARG A 108 15.84 16.77 -14.09
N ALA A 109 15.04 17.09 -13.09
CA ALA A 109 15.09 16.42 -11.79
C ALA A 109 14.70 14.93 -11.90
N ILE A 110 13.66 14.61 -12.68
CA ILE A 110 13.25 13.23 -12.94
C ILE A 110 14.38 12.45 -13.65
N ARG A 111 14.97 13.00 -14.72
CA ARG A 111 16.08 12.34 -15.43
C ARG A 111 17.31 12.13 -14.55
N ALA A 112 17.61 13.08 -13.67
CA ALA A 112 18.75 12.96 -12.76
C ALA A 112 18.62 11.76 -11.80
N MET A 113 17.39 11.38 -11.43
CA MET A 113 17.11 10.25 -10.53
C MET A 113 16.73 8.96 -11.26
N GLY A 114 16.44 9.03 -12.57
CA GLY A 114 15.98 7.87 -13.36
C GLY A 114 17.05 6.80 -13.60
N LEU A 115 18.32 7.14 -13.56
CA LEU A 115 19.45 6.22 -13.75
C LEU A 115 20.14 5.96 -12.40
N LYS A 116 20.04 4.74 -11.87
CA LYS A 116 20.50 4.40 -10.52
C LYS A 116 21.96 4.74 -10.26
N ASP A 117 22.86 4.45 -11.20
CA ASP A 117 24.29 4.69 -11.03
C ASP A 117 24.61 6.20 -11.07
N ALA A 118 24.01 6.93 -12.00
CA ALA A 118 24.14 8.37 -12.08
C ALA A 118 23.56 9.08 -10.83
N ALA A 119 22.41 8.59 -10.34
CA ALA A 119 21.79 9.09 -9.12
C ALA A 119 22.69 8.85 -7.89
N LYS A 120 23.25 7.63 -7.73
CA LYS A 120 24.22 7.33 -6.64
C LYS A 120 25.44 8.23 -6.69
N ALA A 121 26.05 8.40 -7.86
CA ALA A 121 27.22 9.27 -8.02
C ALA A 121 26.90 10.74 -7.69
N LEU A 122 25.74 11.22 -8.10
CA LEU A 122 25.25 12.56 -7.79
C LEU A 122 25.01 12.74 -6.28
N MET A 123 24.38 11.74 -5.64
CA MET A 123 24.12 11.74 -4.20
C MET A 123 25.42 11.71 -3.39
N GLN A 124 26.37 10.88 -3.77
CA GLN A 124 27.69 10.85 -3.13
C GLN A 124 28.41 12.21 -3.22
N LYS A 125 28.35 12.86 -4.40
CA LYS A 125 28.90 14.21 -4.59
C LYS A 125 28.18 15.26 -3.73
N ALA A 126 26.90 15.09 -3.48
CA ALA A 126 26.09 15.94 -2.61
C ALA A 126 26.30 15.65 -1.11
N GLY A 127 27.17 14.69 -0.74
CA GLY A 127 27.42 14.31 0.65
C GLY A 127 26.34 13.40 1.25
N VAL A 128 25.46 12.84 0.45
CA VAL A 128 24.45 11.85 0.88
C VAL A 128 25.12 10.48 1.00
N PRO A 129 24.99 9.76 2.14
CA PRO A 129 25.57 8.44 2.29
C PRO A 129 25.01 7.47 1.25
N VAL A 130 25.87 6.78 0.52
CA VAL A 130 25.49 5.69 -0.40
C VAL A 130 26.02 4.35 0.12
N VAL A 131 25.37 3.25 -0.23
CA VAL A 131 25.83 1.92 0.17
C VAL A 131 27.30 1.76 -0.24
N PRO A 132 28.21 1.51 0.72
CA PRO A 132 29.61 1.28 0.40
C PRO A 132 29.76 0.16 -0.61
N GLY A 133 30.46 0.43 -1.70
CA GLY A 133 30.60 -0.54 -2.77
C GLY A 133 31.68 -0.14 -3.75
N TYR A 134 32.07 -1.13 -4.57
CA TYR A 134 33.02 -0.96 -5.65
C TYR A 134 32.35 -1.26 -7.01
N HIS A 135 32.42 -0.28 -7.89
CA HIS A 135 31.85 -0.31 -9.26
C HIS A 135 32.91 0.07 -10.31
N GLY A 136 34.20 -0.12 -9.97
CA GLY A 136 35.29 0.33 -10.82
C GLY A 136 35.54 -0.54 -12.06
N GLU A 137 36.29 0.00 -13.02
CA GLU A 137 36.67 -0.69 -14.25
C GLU A 137 37.70 -1.82 -14.02
N ASP A 138 38.51 -1.74 -12.94
CA ASP A 138 39.44 -2.79 -12.60
C ASP A 138 38.67 -3.97 -11.98
N GLN A 139 38.46 -4.97 -12.80
CA GLN A 139 37.75 -6.21 -12.47
C GLN A 139 38.68 -7.36 -12.05
N SER A 140 39.96 -7.06 -11.73
CA SER A 140 40.87 -8.10 -11.25
C SER A 140 40.40 -8.67 -9.90
N ASP A 141 40.59 -9.99 -9.70
CA ASP A 141 40.17 -10.68 -8.49
C ASP A 141 40.83 -10.09 -7.24
N ALA A 142 42.11 -9.69 -7.35
CA ALA A 142 42.86 -9.05 -6.27
C ALA A 142 42.23 -7.69 -5.87
N ARG A 143 41.86 -6.86 -6.86
CA ARG A 143 41.24 -5.56 -6.62
C ARG A 143 39.88 -5.71 -5.96
N LEU A 144 39.05 -6.61 -6.46
CA LEU A 144 37.72 -6.88 -5.90
C LEU A 144 37.79 -7.41 -4.47
N ALA A 145 38.78 -8.27 -4.15
CA ALA A 145 39.00 -8.75 -2.80
C ALA A 145 39.48 -7.62 -1.84
N GLU A 146 40.42 -6.79 -2.28
CA GLU A 146 40.88 -5.60 -1.51
C GLU A 146 39.71 -4.65 -1.19
N GLU A 147 38.87 -4.37 -2.18
CA GLU A 147 37.69 -3.52 -1.99
C GLU A 147 36.65 -4.16 -1.07
N ALA A 148 36.42 -5.47 -1.15
CA ALA A 148 35.55 -6.19 -0.24
C ALA A 148 36.03 -6.09 1.23
N GLU A 149 37.36 -6.14 1.46
CA GLU A 149 37.94 -5.93 2.80
C GLU A 149 37.74 -4.49 3.29
N LYS A 150 37.93 -3.50 2.42
CA LYS A 150 37.68 -2.07 2.76
C LYS A 150 36.22 -1.79 3.08
N ILE A 151 35.29 -2.39 2.32
CA ILE A 151 33.83 -2.31 2.56
C ILE A 151 33.47 -3.00 3.88
N GLY A 152 34.19 -4.05 4.23
CA GLY A 152 33.95 -4.87 5.42
C GLY A 152 32.81 -5.87 5.24
N TYR A 153 33.10 -7.14 5.58
CA TYR A 153 32.12 -8.23 5.48
C TYR A 153 30.94 -8.07 6.46
N PRO A 154 29.74 -8.61 6.13
CA PRO A 154 29.41 -9.31 4.90
C PRO A 154 29.29 -8.36 3.70
N VAL A 155 29.61 -8.90 2.51
CA VAL A 155 29.44 -8.18 1.24
C VAL A 155 28.58 -9.00 0.27
N MET A 156 27.94 -8.31 -0.66
CA MET A 156 27.19 -8.91 -1.76
C MET A 156 27.94 -8.68 -3.07
N ILE A 157 28.31 -9.75 -3.76
CA ILE A 157 28.79 -9.70 -5.13
C ILE A 157 27.57 -9.72 -6.05
N LYS A 158 27.49 -8.83 -7.04
CA LYS A 158 26.39 -8.75 -7.99
C LYS A 158 26.91 -8.61 -9.40
N ALA A 159 26.27 -9.28 -10.38
CA ALA A 159 26.55 -9.05 -11.79
C ALA A 159 26.13 -7.64 -12.20
N VAL A 160 27.00 -6.91 -12.93
CA VAL A 160 26.72 -5.55 -13.43
C VAL A 160 25.55 -5.59 -14.42
N ALA A 161 25.51 -6.56 -15.31
CA ALA A 161 24.45 -6.73 -16.31
C ALA A 161 23.23 -7.50 -15.75
N GLY A 162 23.18 -7.79 -14.44
CA GLY A 162 22.22 -8.69 -13.82
C GLY A 162 20.87 -8.07 -13.46
N GLY A 163 19.85 -8.93 -13.45
CA GLY A 163 18.51 -8.63 -12.92
C GLY A 163 17.86 -9.88 -12.32
N GLY A 164 16.81 -9.71 -11.51
CA GLY A 164 16.05 -10.84 -10.95
C GLY A 164 16.81 -11.74 -9.98
N GLY A 165 17.88 -11.24 -9.34
CA GLY A 165 18.68 -11.98 -8.34
C GLY A 165 19.71 -12.95 -8.93
N LYS A 166 19.83 -13.07 -10.23
CA LYS A 166 20.87 -13.89 -10.90
C LYS A 166 22.23 -13.21 -10.82
N GLY A 167 23.30 -14.00 -10.60
CA GLY A 167 24.66 -13.48 -10.45
C GLY A 167 24.90 -12.77 -9.11
N MET A 168 24.08 -13.03 -8.10
CA MET A 168 24.25 -12.49 -6.74
C MET A 168 24.80 -13.55 -5.80
N ARG A 169 25.83 -13.18 -5.00
CA ARG A 169 26.41 -14.05 -3.99
C ARG A 169 26.69 -13.28 -2.71
N LEU A 170 26.08 -13.73 -1.62
CA LEU A 170 26.42 -13.24 -0.28
C LEU A 170 27.74 -13.86 0.18
N VAL A 171 28.64 -13.02 0.64
CA VAL A 171 29.93 -13.44 1.19
C VAL A 171 30.03 -12.97 2.64
N GLU A 172 30.00 -13.92 3.56
CA GLU A 172 29.99 -13.66 4.99
C GLU A 172 31.36 -13.28 5.55
N ARG A 173 32.43 -13.84 4.98
CA ARG A 173 33.84 -13.71 5.43
C ARG A 173 34.78 -13.75 4.25
N ALA A 174 36.00 -13.22 4.45
CA ALA A 174 37.02 -13.12 3.40
C ALA A 174 37.39 -14.47 2.75
N GLU A 175 37.42 -15.56 3.52
CA GLU A 175 37.79 -16.88 3.02
C GLU A 175 36.84 -17.40 1.93
N GLY A 176 35.58 -16.96 1.93
CA GLY A 176 34.56 -17.35 0.94
C GLY A 176 34.56 -16.49 -0.34
N PHE A 177 35.31 -15.37 -0.38
CA PHE A 177 35.17 -14.36 -1.41
C PHE A 177 35.56 -14.88 -2.80
N ALA A 178 36.73 -15.53 -2.94
CA ALA A 178 37.23 -16.00 -4.24
C ALA A 178 36.29 -17.04 -4.89
N SER A 179 35.76 -17.97 -4.10
CA SER A 179 34.81 -18.98 -4.58
C SER A 179 33.48 -18.36 -5.01
N ALA A 180 32.95 -17.43 -4.22
CA ALA A 180 31.73 -16.71 -4.52
C ALA A 180 31.88 -15.83 -5.76
N LEU A 181 33.02 -15.14 -5.91
CA LEU A 181 33.34 -14.32 -7.07
C LEU A 181 33.37 -15.15 -8.36
N SER A 182 34.09 -16.28 -8.34
CA SER A 182 34.15 -17.20 -9.49
C SER A 182 32.77 -17.70 -9.88
N SER A 183 31.95 -18.08 -8.91
CA SER A 183 30.57 -18.55 -9.13
C SER A 183 29.67 -17.44 -9.69
N ALA A 184 29.74 -16.22 -9.15
CA ALA A 184 28.95 -15.08 -9.62
C ALA A 184 29.29 -14.72 -11.08
N ARG A 185 30.59 -14.70 -11.41
CA ARG A 185 31.08 -14.44 -12.78
C ARG A 185 30.63 -15.50 -13.78
N ALA A 186 30.75 -16.78 -13.41
CA ALA A 186 30.33 -17.88 -14.27
C ALA A 186 28.83 -17.78 -14.61
N GLU A 187 28.01 -17.52 -13.61
CA GLU A 187 26.56 -17.32 -13.81
C GLU A 187 26.26 -16.07 -14.65
N ALA A 188 26.94 -14.96 -14.37
CA ALA A 188 26.76 -13.70 -15.09
C ALA A 188 27.15 -13.85 -16.58
N ARG A 189 28.26 -14.54 -16.87
CA ARG A 189 28.71 -14.83 -18.23
C ARG A 189 27.68 -15.68 -18.98
N THR A 190 27.16 -16.72 -18.34
CA THR A 190 26.17 -17.62 -18.95
C THR A 190 24.82 -16.93 -19.16
N ALA A 191 24.36 -16.14 -18.21
CA ALA A 191 23.03 -15.53 -18.25
C ALA A 191 22.98 -14.23 -19.07
N PHE A 192 24.07 -13.44 -19.08
CA PHE A 192 24.07 -12.06 -19.59
C PHE A 192 25.19 -11.79 -20.60
N GLY A 193 26.09 -12.73 -20.85
CA GLY A 193 27.24 -12.54 -21.75
C GLY A 193 28.31 -11.58 -21.21
N ASN A 194 28.21 -11.13 -19.97
CA ASN A 194 29.12 -10.20 -19.31
C ASN A 194 29.40 -10.71 -17.91
N ASP A 195 30.68 -10.82 -17.54
CA ASP A 195 31.15 -11.34 -16.25
C ASP A 195 31.62 -10.25 -15.27
N ALA A 196 31.46 -8.97 -15.64
CA ALA A 196 31.75 -7.87 -14.74
C ALA A 196 30.82 -7.91 -13.51
N VAL A 197 31.40 -7.69 -12.35
CA VAL A 197 30.68 -7.69 -11.07
C VAL A 197 30.93 -6.40 -10.30
N LEU A 198 30.01 -6.10 -9.41
CA LEU A 198 30.16 -5.09 -8.38
C LEU A 198 30.15 -5.76 -7.00
N VAL A 199 30.77 -5.12 -6.01
CA VAL A 199 30.82 -5.58 -4.62
C VAL A 199 30.20 -4.49 -3.76
N GLU A 200 29.17 -4.84 -2.98
CA GLU A 200 28.48 -3.87 -2.10
C GLU A 200 28.38 -4.42 -0.67
N LYS A 201 28.33 -3.51 0.32
CA LYS A 201 28.01 -3.85 1.70
C LYS A 201 26.67 -4.59 1.78
N PHE A 202 26.64 -5.72 2.47
CA PHE A 202 25.38 -6.40 2.76
C PHE A 202 24.87 -6.02 4.15
N VAL A 203 23.64 -5.57 4.20
CA VAL A 203 22.92 -5.23 5.44
C VAL A 203 22.07 -6.43 5.84
N ARG A 204 22.33 -7.06 7.00
CA ARG A 204 21.68 -8.32 7.41
C ARG A 204 20.22 -8.18 7.80
N HIS A 205 19.91 -7.11 8.52
CA HIS A 205 18.56 -6.76 8.99
C HIS A 205 18.16 -5.40 8.42
N PRO A 206 17.93 -5.34 7.10
CA PRO A 206 17.67 -4.06 6.46
C PRO A 206 16.28 -3.56 6.84
N ARG A 207 16.23 -2.30 7.25
CA ARG A 207 14.98 -1.55 7.32
C ARG A 207 14.90 -0.62 6.11
N HIS A 208 13.69 -0.46 5.59
CA HIS A 208 13.38 0.51 4.57
C HIS A 208 12.79 1.74 5.26
N ILE A 209 13.61 2.75 5.46
CA ILE A 209 13.18 4.02 6.03
C ILE A 209 13.34 5.10 4.97
N GLU A 210 12.32 5.89 4.81
CA GLU A 210 12.27 6.93 3.79
C GLU A 210 11.95 8.28 4.40
N VAL A 211 12.42 9.36 3.77
CA VAL A 211 12.18 10.72 4.23
C VAL A 211 11.34 11.47 3.21
N GLN A 212 10.18 11.96 3.66
CA GLN A 212 9.37 12.85 2.84
C GLN A 212 10.08 14.19 2.68
N ILE A 213 10.36 14.59 1.45
CA ILE A 213 10.84 15.94 1.15
C ILE A 213 9.78 16.74 0.42
N PHE A 214 9.91 18.05 0.50
CA PHE A 214 9.15 18.98 -0.29
C PHE A 214 10.06 20.15 -0.72
N GLY A 215 10.09 20.45 -2.02
CA GLY A 215 10.92 21.52 -2.58
C GLY A 215 10.10 22.53 -3.39
N ASP A 216 10.68 23.72 -3.59
CA ASP A 216 10.13 24.76 -4.48
C ASP A 216 11.00 25.00 -5.73
N GLY A 217 12.01 24.15 -5.94
CA GLY A 217 12.99 24.28 -7.02
C GLY A 217 14.25 25.06 -6.62
N THR A 218 14.21 25.79 -5.53
CA THR A 218 15.33 26.59 -4.98
C THR A 218 15.78 26.02 -3.64
N ASP A 219 14.84 25.75 -2.76
CA ASP A 219 15.07 25.18 -1.43
C ASP A 219 14.17 23.96 -1.19
N ALA A 220 14.47 23.21 -0.13
CA ALA A 220 13.71 22.04 0.25
C ALA A 220 13.67 21.87 1.77
N VAL A 221 12.58 21.30 2.24
CA VAL A 221 12.36 20.87 3.64
C VAL A 221 12.08 19.38 3.68
N HIS A 222 12.31 18.75 4.84
CA HIS A 222 11.83 17.39 5.10
C HIS A 222 10.64 17.40 6.05
N LEU A 223 9.73 16.45 5.83
CA LEU A 223 8.53 16.24 6.64
C LEU A 223 8.63 14.93 7.43
N TYR A 224 9.81 14.68 7.97
CA TYR A 224 10.13 13.48 8.76
C TYR A 224 10.14 12.19 7.95
N GLU A 225 10.37 11.09 8.67
CA GLU A 225 10.56 9.76 8.10
C GLU A 225 9.31 8.88 8.23
N ARG A 226 9.26 7.88 7.35
CA ARG A 226 8.36 6.73 7.42
C ARG A 226 9.17 5.44 7.44
N ASP A 227 8.69 4.43 8.15
CA ASP A 227 9.19 3.06 8.01
C ASP A 227 8.26 2.28 7.07
N CYS A 228 8.84 1.75 6.00
CA CYS A 228 8.17 0.97 4.98
C CYS A 228 8.78 -0.45 4.87
N SER A 229 9.31 -0.98 5.97
CA SER A 229 9.97 -2.29 6.00
C SER A 229 9.01 -3.46 5.80
N LEU A 230 7.71 -3.30 6.12
CA LEU A 230 6.73 -4.34 5.90
C LEU A 230 6.37 -4.44 4.42
N GLN A 231 7.11 -5.26 3.71
CA GLN A 231 7.01 -5.45 2.27
C GLN A 231 6.80 -6.91 1.91
N ARG A 232 6.05 -7.14 0.85
CA ARG A 232 5.89 -8.44 0.20
C ARG A 232 6.33 -8.32 -1.27
N ARG A 233 7.38 -9.05 -1.67
CA ARG A 233 7.92 -8.99 -3.03
C ARG A 233 8.16 -7.54 -3.50
N HIS A 234 8.73 -6.71 -2.62
CA HIS A 234 9.00 -5.28 -2.81
C HIS A 234 7.76 -4.36 -2.85
N GLN A 235 6.57 -4.89 -2.60
CA GLN A 235 5.37 -4.10 -2.44
C GLN A 235 5.15 -3.77 -0.95
N LYS A 236 5.06 -2.50 -0.62
CA LYS A 236 4.75 -2.01 0.74
C LYS A 236 3.32 -2.44 1.11
N VAL A 237 3.12 -2.85 2.36
CA VAL A 237 1.86 -3.44 2.86
C VAL A 237 1.30 -2.65 4.03
N ILE A 238 2.15 -2.36 5.02
CA ILE A 238 1.87 -1.44 6.13
C ILE A 238 3.05 -0.48 6.25
N GLU A 239 2.74 0.79 6.37
CA GLU A 239 3.69 1.88 6.59
C GLU A 239 3.39 2.58 7.90
N GLU A 240 4.44 3.08 8.57
CA GLU A 240 4.28 3.85 9.80
C GLU A 240 5.14 5.11 9.84
N ALA A 241 4.64 6.13 10.52
CA ALA A 241 5.35 7.36 10.85
C ALA A 241 5.10 7.76 12.32
N PRO A 242 6.15 8.14 13.06
CA PRO A 242 7.57 8.02 12.73
C PRO A 242 8.07 6.57 12.78
N ALA A 243 9.27 6.31 12.24
CA ALA A 243 9.88 4.99 12.29
C ALA A 243 10.18 4.55 13.73
N PRO A 244 9.89 3.29 14.12
CA PRO A 244 10.17 2.82 15.47
C PRO A 244 11.67 2.83 15.76
N GLY A 245 12.03 3.27 16.98
CA GLY A 245 13.42 3.36 17.42
C GLY A 245 14.22 4.53 16.80
N MET A 246 13.58 5.43 16.07
CA MET A 246 14.22 6.62 15.52
C MET A 246 14.66 7.56 16.65
N THR A 247 15.94 7.93 16.64
CA THR A 247 16.50 8.94 17.56
C THR A 247 16.53 10.31 16.90
N ASP A 248 16.56 11.39 17.69
CA ASP A 248 16.65 12.75 17.15
C ASP A 248 17.92 12.96 16.32
N ALA A 249 19.05 12.36 16.72
CA ALA A 249 20.30 12.43 15.98
C ALA A 249 20.21 11.71 14.62
N MET A 250 19.59 10.52 14.58
CA MET A 250 19.38 9.78 13.33
C MET A 250 18.41 10.52 12.41
N ARG A 251 17.30 11.03 12.97
CA ARG A 251 16.29 11.81 12.25
C ARG A 251 16.91 13.07 11.61
N ALA A 252 17.73 13.79 12.37
CA ALA A 252 18.42 14.97 11.87
C ALA A 252 19.38 14.62 10.73
N ALA A 253 20.18 13.54 10.87
CA ALA A 253 21.11 13.10 9.84
C ALA A 253 20.39 12.68 8.55
N MET A 254 19.33 11.86 8.66
CA MET A 254 18.55 11.43 7.50
C MET A 254 17.81 12.59 6.85
N GLY A 255 17.21 13.49 7.64
CA GLY A 255 16.52 14.68 7.14
C GLY A 255 17.46 15.60 6.37
N GLN A 256 18.66 15.88 6.91
CA GLN A 256 19.69 16.67 6.24
C GLN A 256 20.17 16.02 4.94
N ALA A 257 20.39 14.70 4.94
CA ALA A 257 20.77 13.96 3.74
C ALA A 257 19.67 14.04 2.65
N ALA A 258 18.40 13.91 3.03
CA ALA A 258 17.27 14.00 2.11
C ALA A 258 17.10 15.42 1.53
N VAL A 259 17.27 16.46 2.35
CA VAL A 259 17.26 17.87 1.88
C VAL A 259 18.44 18.16 0.96
N ALA A 260 19.63 17.64 1.29
CA ALA A 260 20.80 17.78 0.42
C ALA A 260 20.58 17.11 -0.95
N ALA A 261 19.96 15.93 -0.97
CA ALA A 261 19.58 15.24 -2.20
C ALA A 261 18.63 16.09 -3.06
N ALA A 262 17.58 16.64 -2.45
CA ALA A 262 16.61 17.49 -3.14
C ALA A 262 17.23 18.77 -3.71
N ARG A 263 18.05 19.46 -2.93
CA ARG A 263 18.75 20.68 -3.35
C ARG A 263 19.73 20.41 -4.51
N ALA A 264 20.43 19.27 -4.50
CA ALA A 264 21.41 18.93 -5.54
C ALA A 264 20.79 18.85 -6.95
N ILE A 265 19.50 18.57 -7.04
CA ILE A 265 18.78 18.45 -8.33
C ILE A 265 17.81 19.61 -8.58
N GLY A 266 17.72 20.59 -7.67
CA GLY A 266 16.75 21.68 -7.76
C GLY A 266 15.31 21.13 -7.75
N TYR A 267 15.00 20.27 -6.77
CA TYR A 267 13.72 19.57 -6.70
C TYR A 267 12.57 20.50 -6.34
N ALA A 268 11.47 20.37 -7.06
CA ALA A 268 10.20 21.03 -6.73
C ALA A 268 9.11 19.98 -6.48
N SER A 269 8.12 20.33 -5.65
CA SER A 269 6.99 19.48 -5.28
C SER A 269 7.31 18.41 -4.22
N ALA A 270 6.36 17.49 -3.95
CA ALA A 270 6.53 16.38 -3.05
C ALA A 270 7.42 15.29 -3.67
N GLY A 271 8.35 14.77 -2.89
CA GLY A 271 9.20 13.65 -3.27
C GLY A 271 9.65 12.89 -2.04
N THR A 272 10.26 11.72 -2.24
CA THR A 272 10.70 10.87 -1.15
C THR A 272 12.09 10.33 -1.43
N VAL A 273 12.97 10.45 -0.43
CA VAL A 273 14.31 9.85 -0.48
C VAL A 273 14.28 8.57 0.34
N GLU A 274 14.53 7.45 -0.32
CA GLU A 274 14.51 6.12 0.29
C GLU A 274 15.92 5.69 0.72
N PHE A 275 16.00 5.14 1.93
CA PHE A 275 17.25 4.66 2.53
C PHE A 275 17.11 3.22 2.99
N ILE A 276 18.16 2.44 2.77
CA ILE A 276 18.40 1.21 3.51
C ILE A 276 19.08 1.57 4.82
N VAL A 277 18.55 1.03 5.93
CA VAL A 277 19.02 1.30 7.29
C VAL A 277 19.41 0.01 7.97
N ASP A 278 20.55 0.00 8.69
CA ASP A 278 20.97 -1.15 9.49
C ASP A 278 20.08 -1.29 10.74
N GLY A 279 19.23 -2.31 10.73
CA GLY A 279 18.33 -2.67 11.82
C GLY A 279 18.89 -3.74 12.78
N SER A 280 20.18 -4.10 12.70
CA SER A 280 20.79 -5.13 13.55
C SER A 280 20.98 -4.70 15.01
N GLY A 281 20.75 -3.44 15.33
CA GLY A 281 20.84 -2.84 16.65
C GLY A 281 20.06 -1.53 16.77
N PRO A 282 20.35 -0.69 17.78
CA PRO A 282 19.82 0.67 17.84
C PRO A 282 20.16 1.47 16.59
N LEU A 283 19.24 2.26 16.10
CA LEU A 283 19.45 3.09 14.92
C LEU A 283 20.53 4.15 15.18
N ARG A 284 21.47 4.30 14.24
CA ARG A 284 22.64 5.16 14.35
C ARG A 284 22.76 6.11 13.17
N PRO A 285 23.23 7.34 13.37
CA PRO A 285 23.39 8.35 12.29
C PRO A 285 24.36 7.93 11.16
N ASP A 286 25.21 6.94 11.38
CA ASP A 286 26.16 6.37 10.41
C ASP A 286 25.69 5.05 9.77
N GLY A 287 24.47 4.58 10.11
CA GLY A 287 23.92 3.29 9.71
C GLY A 287 22.82 3.38 8.66
N PHE A 288 22.85 4.35 7.75
CA PHE A 288 21.88 4.46 6.68
C PHE A 288 22.54 4.86 5.35
N TRP A 289 21.93 4.43 4.23
CA TRP A 289 22.47 4.67 2.89
C TRP A 289 21.36 4.87 1.88
N PHE A 290 21.59 5.80 0.97
CA PHE A 290 20.67 6.10 -0.13
C PHE A 290 20.40 4.88 -1.01
N MET A 291 19.15 4.64 -1.30
CA MET A 291 18.69 3.63 -2.25
C MET A 291 18.25 4.27 -3.56
N GLU A 292 17.22 5.10 -3.47
CA GLU A 292 16.64 5.81 -4.62
C GLU A 292 15.84 7.03 -4.14
N MET A 293 15.45 7.86 -5.08
CA MET A 293 14.53 8.97 -4.83
C MET A 293 13.32 8.82 -5.75
N ASN A 294 12.14 8.76 -5.15
CA ASN A 294 10.89 8.80 -5.89
C ASN A 294 10.51 10.27 -6.14
N THR A 295 10.50 10.63 -7.43
CA THR A 295 10.29 12.01 -7.88
C THR A 295 8.79 12.33 -8.07
N ARG A 296 7.98 11.93 -7.12
CA ARG A 296 6.52 12.05 -7.11
C ARG A 296 5.96 12.00 -5.70
N LEU A 297 4.67 12.30 -5.57
CA LEU A 297 3.93 11.99 -4.36
C LEU A 297 3.91 10.46 -4.15
N GLN A 298 4.12 10.00 -2.92
CA GLN A 298 4.08 8.59 -2.57
C GLN A 298 2.66 8.13 -2.21
N VAL A 299 2.39 6.83 -2.35
CA VAL A 299 1.12 6.21 -1.95
C VAL A 299 0.87 6.44 -0.48
N GLU A 300 1.89 6.24 0.35
CA GLU A 300 1.91 6.29 1.80
C GLU A 300 2.04 7.71 2.41
N HIS A 301 1.87 8.77 1.61
CA HIS A 301 1.90 10.15 2.11
C HIS A 301 0.92 10.45 3.26
N PRO A 302 -0.24 9.75 3.38
CA PRO A 302 -1.19 10.02 4.46
C PRO A 302 -0.64 9.85 5.87
N VAL A 303 0.34 8.95 6.11
CA VAL A 303 0.92 8.84 7.46
C VAL A 303 1.76 10.05 7.82
N THR A 304 2.46 10.64 6.85
CA THR A 304 3.18 11.92 7.04
C THR A 304 2.21 13.06 7.30
N GLU A 305 1.14 13.15 6.52
CA GLU A 305 0.10 14.16 6.72
C GLU A 305 -0.53 14.04 8.12
N ALA A 306 -0.78 12.80 8.59
CA ALA A 306 -1.36 12.55 9.90
C ALA A 306 -0.47 13.02 11.05
N VAL A 307 0.85 12.89 10.96
CA VAL A 307 1.79 13.26 12.03
C VAL A 307 2.29 14.71 11.94
N THR A 308 2.15 15.36 10.77
CA THR A 308 2.59 16.77 10.57
C THR A 308 1.44 17.76 10.50
N GLY A 309 0.22 17.29 10.24
CA GLY A 309 -0.94 18.16 9.99
C GLY A 309 -0.86 18.94 8.68
N ILE A 310 -0.04 18.49 7.72
CA ILE A 310 0.19 19.14 6.43
C ILE A 310 -0.51 18.36 5.33
N ASP A 311 -1.25 19.05 4.46
CA ASP A 311 -1.78 18.48 3.21
C ASP A 311 -0.74 18.64 2.10
N LEU A 312 -0.15 17.52 1.67
CA LEU A 312 0.90 17.53 0.64
C LEU A 312 0.37 17.88 -0.74
N VAL A 313 -0.87 17.55 -1.05
CA VAL A 313 -1.51 17.92 -2.33
C VAL A 313 -1.78 19.43 -2.37
N GLU A 314 -2.24 20.02 -1.26
CA GLU A 314 -2.33 21.48 -1.16
C GLU A 314 -0.98 22.14 -1.43
N TRP A 315 0.09 21.64 -0.79
CA TRP A 315 1.43 22.21 -1.00
C TRP A 315 1.88 22.05 -2.45
N GLN A 316 1.58 20.93 -3.10
CA GLN A 316 1.89 20.73 -4.52
C GLN A 316 1.19 21.77 -5.40
N LEU A 317 -0.10 22.04 -5.15
CA LEU A 317 -0.87 23.05 -5.88
C LEU A 317 -0.32 24.46 -5.68
N ARG A 318 0.04 24.83 -4.45
CA ARG A 318 0.55 26.15 -4.08
C ARG A 318 1.91 26.43 -4.73
N VAL A 319 2.85 25.47 -4.60
CA VAL A 319 4.18 25.64 -5.19
C VAL A 319 4.12 25.62 -6.72
N ALA A 320 3.32 24.77 -7.32
CA ALA A 320 3.11 24.76 -8.77
C ALA A 320 2.44 26.06 -9.29
N ALA A 321 1.67 26.75 -8.45
CA ALA A 321 1.09 28.07 -8.77
C ALA A 321 2.08 29.23 -8.57
N GLY A 322 3.34 28.96 -8.22
CA GLY A 322 4.41 29.95 -8.07
C GLY A 322 4.61 30.48 -6.66
N GLU A 323 3.99 29.86 -5.63
CA GLU A 323 4.31 30.16 -4.24
C GLU A 323 5.64 29.48 -3.86
N GLY A 324 6.39 30.06 -2.90
CA GLY A 324 7.53 29.40 -2.28
C GLY A 324 7.08 28.31 -1.29
N LEU A 325 8.05 27.72 -0.55
CA LEU A 325 7.75 26.73 0.47
C LEU A 325 6.73 27.27 1.49
N PRO A 326 5.60 26.59 1.72
CA PRO A 326 4.55 27.10 2.62
C PRO A 326 4.97 27.20 4.09
N ARG A 327 5.99 26.43 4.52
CA ARG A 327 6.57 26.48 5.87
C ARG A 327 8.09 26.32 5.83
N ALA A 328 8.79 27.02 6.72
CA ALA A 328 10.19 26.77 7.00
C ALA A 328 10.37 25.47 7.81
N GLN A 329 11.58 24.88 7.77
CA GLN A 329 11.86 23.58 8.42
C GLN A 329 11.56 23.58 9.91
N ASP A 330 11.86 24.64 10.63
CA ASP A 330 11.65 24.79 12.07
C ASP A 330 10.18 24.96 12.47
N ALA A 331 9.32 25.33 11.52
CA ALA A 331 7.86 25.41 11.72
C ALA A 331 7.13 24.10 11.44
N ILE A 332 7.84 23.05 10.97
CA ILE A 332 7.26 21.73 10.73
C ILE A 332 7.44 20.88 11.99
N THR A 333 6.35 20.46 12.59
CA THR A 333 6.35 19.68 13.84
C THR A 333 5.86 18.27 13.61
N LEU A 334 6.40 17.32 14.38
CA LEU A 334 5.99 15.92 14.41
C LEU A 334 5.12 15.67 15.64
N THR A 335 3.92 15.13 15.46
CA THR A 335 3.00 14.87 16.56
C THR A 335 2.39 13.48 16.42
N GLY A 336 2.45 12.69 17.50
CA GLY A 336 1.82 11.37 17.56
C GLY A 336 2.45 10.33 16.61
N HIS A 337 1.65 9.33 16.26
CA HIS A 337 2.04 8.19 15.41
C HIS A 337 0.90 7.84 14.46
N ALA A 338 1.24 7.44 13.26
CA ALA A 338 0.27 6.98 12.27
C ALA A 338 0.72 5.67 11.61
N PHE A 339 -0.25 4.86 11.22
CA PHE A 339 -0.07 3.68 10.38
C PHE A 339 -0.99 3.78 9.19
N GLU A 340 -0.52 3.33 8.04
CA GLU A 340 -1.35 3.07 6.87
C GLU A 340 -1.31 1.58 6.52
N ALA A 341 -2.44 1.01 6.15
CA ALA A 341 -2.53 -0.34 5.60
C ALA A 341 -3.19 -0.29 4.24
N ARG A 342 -2.61 -0.98 3.25
CA ARG A 342 -3.12 -1.06 1.89
C ARG A 342 -4.03 -2.27 1.72
N ILE A 343 -5.32 -2.02 1.52
CA ILE A 343 -6.32 -3.06 1.30
C ILE A 343 -6.40 -3.35 -0.18
N TYR A 344 -6.04 -4.58 -0.55
CA TYR A 344 -6.04 -5.08 -1.93
C TYR A 344 -7.06 -6.19 -2.12
N ALA A 345 -7.61 -6.26 -3.33
CA ALA A 345 -8.33 -7.44 -3.81
C ALA A 345 -7.31 -8.52 -4.21
N GLU A 346 -6.92 -9.36 -3.25
CA GLU A 346 -5.88 -10.38 -3.40
C GLU A 346 -6.25 -11.66 -2.64
N ASP A 347 -5.99 -12.80 -3.26
CA ASP A 347 -6.09 -14.12 -2.63
C ASP A 347 -4.77 -14.48 -1.94
N VAL A 348 -4.71 -14.26 -0.63
CA VAL A 348 -3.51 -14.45 0.18
C VAL A 348 -3.08 -15.91 0.23
N PRO A 349 -3.95 -16.90 0.53
CA PRO A 349 -3.61 -18.32 0.48
C PRO A 349 -3.12 -18.80 -0.89
N ALA A 350 -3.65 -18.26 -1.98
CA ALA A 350 -3.21 -18.56 -3.35
C ALA A 350 -1.91 -17.82 -3.76
N GLY A 351 -1.16 -17.28 -2.80
CA GLY A 351 0.09 -16.56 -3.04
C GLY A 351 -0.11 -15.10 -3.47
N PHE A 352 -1.17 -14.47 -3.01
CA PHE A 352 -1.53 -13.08 -3.28
C PHE A 352 -1.86 -12.83 -4.76
N LEU A 353 -2.57 -13.76 -5.38
CA LEU A 353 -3.07 -13.53 -6.73
C LEU A 353 -4.13 -12.43 -6.72
N PRO A 354 -4.11 -11.50 -7.69
CA PRO A 354 -5.15 -10.49 -7.81
C PRO A 354 -6.53 -11.13 -7.96
N ALA A 355 -7.49 -10.66 -7.15
CA ALA A 355 -8.89 -11.06 -7.23
C ALA A 355 -9.69 -9.99 -7.98
N THR A 356 -10.35 -10.39 -9.07
CA THR A 356 -11.22 -9.50 -9.85
C THR A 356 -12.68 -9.82 -9.56
N GLY A 357 -13.55 -8.81 -9.68
CA GLY A 357 -14.97 -9.03 -9.46
C GLY A 357 -15.69 -7.77 -9.00
N ARG A 358 -16.97 -7.93 -8.65
CA ARG A 358 -17.82 -6.84 -8.17
C ARG A 358 -17.77 -6.75 -6.65
N LEU A 359 -17.52 -5.55 -6.13
CA LEU A 359 -17.67 -5.22 -4.71
C LEU A 359 -19.16 -5.15 -4.37
N THR A 360 -19.72 -6.24 -3.83
CA THR A 360 -21.15 -6.31 -3.50
C THR A 360 -21.46 -5.61 -2.18
N HIS A 361 -20.46 -5.53 -1.29
CA HIS A 361 -20.52 -4.82 -0.02
C HIS A 361 -19.18 -4.13 0.25
N LEU A 362 -19.22 -2.87 0.68
CA LEU A 362 -18.05 -2.11 1.08
C LEU A 362 -18.43 -1.13 2.19
N ARG A 363 -17.88 -1.35 3.39
CA ARG A 363 -18.07 -0.46 4.53
C ARG A 363 -16.81 -0.40 5.37
N PHE A 364 -16.37 0.81 5.66
CA PHE A 364 -15.25 1.07 6.56
C PHE A 364 -15.73 1.68 7.87
N PRO A 365 -15.02 1.45 9.00
CA PRO A 365 -15.35 2.04 10.29
C PRO A 365 -15.08 3.54 10.31
N GLU A 366 -15.79 4.24 11.19
CA GLU A 366 -15.50 5.64 11.52
C GLU A 366 -14.26 5.76 12.42
N GLY A 367 -13.69 6.97 12.49
CA GLY A 367 -12.54 7.30 13.36
C GLY A 367 -11.17 6.95 12.80
N VAL A 368 -11.10 6.57 11.52
CA VAL A 368 -9.88 6.40 10.73
C VAL A 368 -10.04 7.11 9.38
N ARG A 369 -8.93 7.49 8.77
CA ARG A 369 -8.94 8.04 7.41
C ARG A 369 -9.00 6.90 6.40
N ILE A 370 -9.85 7.04 5.39
CA ILE A 370 -10.01 6.09 4.29
C ILE A 370 -9.84 6.84 2.97
N ASP A 371 -8.78 6.50 2.24
CA ASP A 371 -8.58 6.94 0.87
C ASP A 371 -8.95 5.78 -0.06
N THR A 372 -10.01 5.93 -0.85
CA THR A 372 -10.53 4.87 -1.73
C THR A 372 -11.02 5.42 -3.05
N GLY A 373 -10.78 4.67 -4.13
CA GLY A 373 -11.25 4.98 -5.48
C GLY A 373 -12.50 4.22 -5.88
N VAL A 374 -13.08 3.40 -4.98
CA VAL A 374 -14.20 2.50 -5.29
C VAL A 374 -15.34 2.62 -4.29
N ARG A 375 -16.52 2.11 -4.68
CA ARG A 375 -17.76 2.05 -3.89
C ARG A 375 -18.34 0.65 -3.96
N ALA A 376 -19.29 0.35 -3.08
CA ALA A 376 -20.15 -0.83 -3.27
C ALA A 376 -20.84 -0.76 -4.65
N GLY A 377 -20.81 -1.86 -5.38
CA GLY A 377 -21.30 -1.96 -6.75
C GLY A 377 -20.23 -1.80 -7.85
N ASP A 378 -19.09 -1.19 -7.55
CA ASP A 378 -17.99 -1.05 -8.50
C ASP A 378 -17.30 -2.39 -8.79
N VAL A 379 -16.59 -2.47 -9.91
CA VAL A 379 -15.87 -3.69 -10.36
C VAL A 379 -14.37 -3.45 -10.26
N ILE A 380 -13.68 -4.35 -9.57
CA ILE A 380 -12.21 -4.46 -9.61
C ILE A 380 -11.84 -5.19 -10.90
N SER A 381 -11.26 -4.45 -11.84
CA SER A 381 -10.89 -4.96 -13.16
C SER A 381 -9.48 -5.53 -13.19
N PRO A 382 -9.14 -6.41 -14.13
CA PRO A 382 -7.78 -6.92 -14.29
C PRO A 382 -6.82 -5.92 -14.97
N HIS A 383 -7.30 -4.74 -15.38
CA HIS A 383 -6.51 -3.77 -16.14
C HIS A 383 -5.63 -2.88 -15.28
N TYR A 384 -5.95 -2.73 -13.99
CA TYR A 384 -5.31 -1.77 -13.10
C TYR A 384 -4.96 -2.42 -11.76
N ASP A 385 -4.21 -1.65 -10.95
CA ASP A 385 -3.86 -2.05 -9.58
C ASP A 385 -5.15 -2.40 -8.78
N PRO A 386 -5.20 -3.58 -8.12
CA PRO A 386 -6.39 -4.04 -7.41
C PRO A 386 -6.58 -3.40 -6.03
N MET A 387 -5.97 -2.27 -5.74
CA MET A 387 -6.12 -1.57 -4.47
C MET A 387 -7.55 -1.07 -4.27
N ILE A 388 -8.18 -1.51 -3.18
CA ILE A 388 -9.54 -1.10 -2.77
C ILE A 388 -9.48 0.20 -1.98
N ALA A 389 -8.58 0.27 -0.99
CA ALA A 389 -8.46 1.43 -0.13
C ALA A 389 -7.13 1.45 0.61
N LYS A 390 -6.76 2.63 1.08
CA LYS A 390 -5.75 2.85 2.13
C LYS A 390 -6.48 3.22 3.42
N LEU A 391 -6.14 2.55 4.50
CA LEU A 391 -6.70 2.81 5.83
C LEU A 391 -5.60 3.40 6.69
N THR A 392 -5.74 4.68 7.09
CA THR A 392 -4.75 5.37 7.92
C THR A 392 -5.31 5.62 9.30
N SER A 393 -4.62 5.12 10.32
CA SER A 393 -4.93 5.33 11.74
C SER A 393 -3.93 6.31 12.36
N PHE A 394 -4.39 7.09 13.34
CA PHE A 394 -3.56 8.03 14.11
C PHE A 394 -3.77 7.84 15.60
N GLY A 395 -2.73 8.05 16.41
CA GLY A 395 -2.79 8.01 17.86
C GLY A 395 -1.66 8.79 18.53
N ALA A 396 -1.87 9.24 19.74
CA ALA A 396 -0.85 9.96 20.50
C ALA A 396 0.42 9.14 20.78
N THR A 397 0.29 7.81 20.78
CA THR A 397 1.42 6.87 20.92
C THR A 397 1.34 5.81 19.84
N ARG A 398 2.48 5.18 19.49
CA ARG A 398 2.55 4.08 18.54
C ARG A 398 1.56 2.96 18.90
N ALA A 399 1.52 2.56 20.17
CA ALA A 399 0.62 1.51 20.64
C ALA A 399 -0.87 1.88 20.46
N SER A 400 -1.24 3.16 20.68
CA SER A 400 -2.63 3.59 20.47
C SER A 400 -3.00 3.65 18.98
N ALA A 401 -2.10 4.10 18.12
CA ALA A 401 -2.29 4.11 16.67
C ALA A 401 -2.44 2.68 16.12
N LEU A 402 -1.57 1.74 16.56
CA LEU A 402 -1.63 0.34 16.14
C LEU A 402 -2.92 -0.36 16.61
N ARG A 403 -3.37 -0.12 17.85
CA ARG A 403 -4.68 -0.65 18.30
C ARG A 403 -5.83 -0.13 17.45
N ARG A 404 -5.80 1.16 17.06
CA ARG A 404 -6.82 1.75 16.17
C ARG A 404 -6.78 1.12 14.78
N LEU A 405 -5.56 0.91 14.21
CA LEU A 405 -5.39 0.20 12.94
C LEU A 405 -6.02 -1.19 13.01
N THR A 406 -5.63 -1.98 14.01
CA THR A 406 -6.11 -3.36 14.20
C THR A 406 -7.63 -3.40 14.32
N ALA A 407 -8.20 -2.54 15.17
CA ALA A 407 -9.66 -2.46 15.34
C ALA A 407 -10.39 -1.99 14.06
N ALA A 408 -9.76 -1.14 13.27
CA ALA A 408 -10.33 -0.69 12.01
C ALA A 408 -10.29 -1.78 10.93
N LEU A 409 -9.20 -2.54 10.84
CA LEU A 409 -9.10 -3.69 9.93
C LEU A 409 -10.17 -4.74 10.26
N ASP A 410 -10.37 -5.07 11.55
CA ASP A 410 -11.40 -6.02 12.00
C ASP A 410 -12.83 -5.59 11.66
N ARG A 411 -13.08 -4.28 11.65
CA ARG A 411 -14.41 -3.71 11.37
C ARG A 411 -14.63 -3.37 9.92
N SER A 412 -13.61 -3.45 9.09
CA SER A 412 -13.72 -3.24 7.65
C SER A 412 -14.46 -4.41 7.02
N GLN A 413 -15.42 -4.11 6.17
CA GLN A 413 -16.30 -5.08 5.55
C GLN A 413 -16.20 -4.94 4.04
N VAL A 414 -15.67 -5.97 3.40
CA VAL A 414 -15.57 -6.08 1.95
C VAL A 414 -16.19 -7.41 1.52
N GLY A 415 -17.17 -7.37 0.64
CA GLY A 415 -17.86 -8.56 0.13
C GLY A 415 -17.90 -8.57 -1.39
N GLY A 416 -17.98 -9.77 -1.96
CA GLY A 416 -18.05 -10.04 -3.38
C GLY A 416 -16.72 -10.46 -4.02
N LEU A 417 -15.60 -10.33 -3.30
CA LEU A 417 -14.28 -10.78 -3.72
C LEU A 417 -13.35 -11.01 -2.51
N THR A 418 -12.28 -11.74 -2.74
CA THR A 418 -11.25 -12.02 -1.73
C THR A 418 -10.33 -10.83 -1.54
N THR A 419 -9.90 -10.57 -0.31
CA THR A 419 -9.02 -9.45 0.04
C THR A 419 -7.90 -9.88 0.98
N ASN A 420 -6.90 -9.01 1.12
CA ASN A 420 -5.80 -9.19 2.08
C ASN A 420 -6.14 -8.71 3.52
N LEU A 421 -7.39 -8.37 3.83
CA LEU A 421 -7.78 -7.83 5.16
C LEU A 421 -7.38 -8.74 6.31
N GLY A 422 -7.60 -10.06 6.19
CA GLY A 422 -7.21 -11.04 7.22
C GLY A 422 -5.72 -11.06 7.46
N PHE A 423 -4.93 -11.01 6.40
CA PHE A 423 -3.47 -10.92 6.44
C PHE A 423 -3.00 -9.62 7.12
N LEU A 424 -3.58 -8.47 6.76
CA LEU A 424 -3.27 -7.18 7.38
C LEU A 424 -3.57 -7.17 8.88
N ALA A 425 -4.71 -7.74 9.27
CA ALA A 425 -5.11 -7.84 10.68
C ALA A 425 -4.17 -8.78 11.48
N ALA A 426 -3.76 -9.90 10.89
CA ALA A 426 -2.77 -10.80 11.49
C ALA A 426 -1.39 -10.15 11.63
N LEU A 427 -0.95 -9.43 10.58
CA LEU A 427 0.31 -8.70 10.57
C LEU A 427 0.33 -7.58 11.62
N ALA A 428 -0.77 -6.82 11.75
CA ALA A 428 -0.91 -5.77 12.78
C ALA A 428 -0.83 -6.31 14.22
N ARG A 429 -1.16 -7.59 14.43
CA ARG A 429 -1.08 -8.29 15.72
C ARG A 429 0.23 -9.04 15.94
N GLN A 430 1.05 -9.16 14.90
CA GLN A 430 2.30 -9.91 15.00
C GLN A 430 3.18 -9.32 16.11
N PRO A 431 3.69 -10.15 17.06
CA PRO A 431 4.36 -9.64 18.26
C PRO A 431 5.62 -8.80 18.00
N ASP A 432 6.42 -9.14 16.99
CA ASP A 432 7.61 -8.37 16.63
C ASP A 432 7.23 -7.01 16.06
N PHE A 433 6.21 -6.98 15.19
CA PHE A 433 5.69 -5.72 14.66
C PHE A 433 5.09 -4.85 15.78
N ALA A 434 4.26 -5.44 16.65
CA ALA A 434 3.68 -4.71 17.77
C ALA A 434 4.75 -4.11 18.70
N ALA A 435 5.87 -4.80 18.90
CA ALA A 435 7.00 -4.33 19.68
C ALA A 435 7.96 -3.37 18.94
N GLY A 436 7.70 -3.07 17.65
CA GLY A 436 8.56 -2.21 16.83
C GLY A 436 9.84 -2.86 16.32
N ARG A 437 9.94 -4.18 16.41
CA ARG A 437 11.06 -4.97 15.83
C ARG A 437 10.73 -5.29 14.37
N VAL A 438 11.05 -4.36 13.50
CA VAL A 438 10.72 -4.43 12.08
C VAL A 438 11.97 -4.48 11.21
N ASP A 439 11.91 -5.29 10.17
CA ASP A 439 12.86 -5.32 9.05
C ASP A 439 12.15 -5.88 7.80
N THR A 440 12.79 -5.81 6.64
CA THR A 440 12.19 -6.27 5.38
C THR A 440 11.97 -7.78 5.30
N GLY A 441 12.54 -8.57 6.21
CA GLY A 441 12.38 -10.03 6.29
C GLY A 441 11.25 -10.49 7.23
N LEU A 442 10.58 -9.57 7.97
CA LEU A 442 9.61 -9.95 9.00
C LEU A 442 8.45 -10.80 8.42
N ILE A 443 7.85 -10.38 7.33
CA ILE A 443 6.74 -11.13 6.72
C ILE A 443 7.19 -12.53 6.28
N ALA A 444 8.36 -12.64 5.66
CA ALA A 444 8.88 -13.93 5.20
C ALA A 444 9.16 -14.90 6.36
N ARG A 445 9.67 -14.41 7.49
CA ARG A 445 9.91 -15.25 8.69
C ARG A 445 8.63 -15.79 9.33
N HIS A 446 7.51 -15.11 9.16
CA HIS A 446 6.23 -15.46 9.77
C HIS A 446 5.17 -15.82 8.71
N GLN A 447 5.59 -16.15 7.49
CA GLN A 447 4.70 -16.33 6.34
C GLN A 447 3.57 -17.30 6.62
N ASP A 448 3.85 -18.50 7.13
CA ASP A 448 2.85 -19.55 7.37
C ASP A 448 1.77 -19.10 8.35
N ALA A 449 2.16 -18.40 9.42
CA ALA A 449 1.22 -17.87 10.41
C ALA A 449 0.39 -16.69 9.88
N LEU A 450 0.93 -15.93 8.91
CA LEU A 450 0.28 -14.74 8.36
C LEU A 450 -0.63 -15.06 7.16
N THR A 451 -0.34 -16.14 6.41
CA THR A 451 -1.04 -16.46 5.16
C THR A 451 -1.95 -17.68 5.25
N GLY A 452 -2.02 -18.34 6.40
CA GLY A 452 -2.91 -19.47 6.62
C GLY A 452 -4.38 -19.07 6.43
N ALA A 453 -5.15 -19.94 5.75
CA ALA A 453 -6.59 -19.72 5.61
C ALA A 453 -7.26 -19.76 6.99
N PRO A 454 -8.00 -18.72 7.39
CA PRO A 454 -8.68 -18.71 8.67
C PRO A 454 -9.78 -19.78 8.70
N GLN A 455 -9.84 -20.52 9.80
CA GLN A 455 -10.90 -21.49 10.02
C GLN A 455 -12.11 -20.81 10.66
N PRO A 456 -13.35 -21.08 10.19
CA PRO A 456 -14.53 -20.49 10.77
C PRO A 456 -14.75 -20.98 12.20
N THR A 457 -15.02 -20.06 13.11
CA THR A 457 -15.44 -20.39 14.48
C THR A 457 -16.89 -20.84 14.52
N PRO A 458 -17.36 -21.50 15.60
CA PRO A 458 -18.78 -21.80 15.76
C PRO A 458 -19.69 -20.55 15.67
N ALA A 459 -19.21 -19.38 16.11
CA ALA A 459 -19.92 -18.11 16.00
C ALA A 459 -20.05 -17.65 14.53
N ASP A 460 -18.99 -17.79 13.74
CA ASP A 460 -19.02 -17.45 12.30
C ASP A 460 -20.01 -18.36 11.56
N LEU A 461 -19.98 -19.65 11.85
CA LEU A 461 -20.91 -20.64 11.29
C LEU A 461 -22.36 -20.37 11.69
N ALA A 462 -22.60 -19.99 12.95
CA ALA A 462 -23.93 -19.62 13.40
C ALA A 462 -24.46 -18.38 12.64
N MET A 463 -23.60 -17.39 12.42
CA MET A 463 -23.97 -16.19 11.66
C MET A 463 -24.22 -16.52 10.18
N ALA A 464 -23.36 -17.36 9.59
CA ALA A 464 -23.54 -17.85 8.23
C ALA A 464 -24.87 -18.60 8.05
N ALA A 465 -25.23 -19.47 9.01
CA ALA A 465 -26.51 -20.21 8.99
C ALA A 465 -27.72 -19.25 9.06
N LEU A 466 -27.69 -18.28 9.98
CA LEU A 466 -28.77 -17.28 10.11
C LEU A 466 -28.93 -16.46 8.82
N ALA A 467 -27.83 -16.05 8.23
CA ALA A 467 -27.83 -15.29 6.98
C ALA A 467 -28.31 -16.16 5.80
N ALA A 468 -27.81 -17.40 5.68
CA ALA A 468 -28.21 -18.33 4.62
C ALA A 468 -29.71 -18.68 4.65
N SER A 469 -30.26 -18.84 5.86
CA SER A 469 -31.69 -19.14 6.05
C SER A 469 -32.61 -17.92 5.85
N GLY A 470 -32.09 -16.71 5.70
CA GLY A 470 -32.85 -15.45 5.63
C GLY A 470 -33.38 -14.95 6.97
N LEU A 471 -33.08 -15.63 8.08
CA LEU A 471 -33.53 -15.23 9.42
C LEU A 471 -32.78 -13.98 9.90
N ALA A 472 -31.57 -13.76 9.41
CA ALA A 472 -30.76 -12.61 9.81
C ALA A 472 -31.31 -11.27 9.28
N ASP A 473 -31.99 -11.26 8.13
CA ASP A 473 -32.42 -10.04 7.44
C ASP A 473 -33.76 -9.50 7.94
N MET A 474 -34.68 -10.37 8.35
CA MET A 474 -36.04 -9.97 8.69
C MET A 474 -36.34 -10.15 10.20
N PRO A 475 -36.76 -9.08 10.91
CA PRO A 475 -37.22 -9.19 12.28
C PRO A 475 -38.46 -10.07 12.39
N GLY A 476 -38.48 -10.95 13.40
CA GLY A 476 -39.61 -11.83 13.63
C GLY A 476 -39.80 -12.98 12.65
N SER A 477 -38.83 -13.14 11.71
CA SER A 477 -38.88 -14.29 10.76
C SER A 477 -38.70 -15.59 11.51
N GLY A 478 -39.43 -16.61 11.05
CA GLY A 478 -39.39 -17.95 11.66
C GLY A 478 -40.25 -18.13 12.93
N PHE A 479 -40.97 -17.11 13.39
CA PHE A 479 -41.94 -17.23 14.49
C PHE A 479 -43.04 -18.25 14.15
N THR A 480 -43.41 -19.08 15.13
CA THR A 480 -44.49 -20.06 15.02
C THR A 480 -45.37 -20.00 16.28
N LEU A 481 -46.68 -20.20 16.10
CA LEU A 481 -47.67 -20.09 17.19
C LEU A 481 -47.65 -21.25 18.20
N TRP A 482 -47.16 -22.44 17.79
CA TRP A 482 -47.35 -23.63 18.59
C TRP A 482 -46.08 -24.28 19.10
N GLN A 483 -45.15 -24.62 18.21
CA GLN A 483 -43.90 -25.27 18.58
C GLN A 483 -42.71 -24.63 17.85
N PRO A 484 -41.53 -24.60 18.49
CA PRO A 484 -40.31 -24.17 17.81
C PRO A 484 -40.07 -24.99 16.53
N VAL A 485 -39.84 -24.28 15.43
CA VAL A 485 -39.48 -24.92 14.17
C VAL A 485 -37.96 -25.05 14.08
N THR A 486 -37.52 -26.27 13.77
CA THR A 486 -36.11 -26.55 13.47
C THR A 486 -35.93 -26.67 11.95
N ARG A 487 -34.96 -25.89 11.41
CA ARG A 487 -34.58 -25.91 10.00
C ARG A 487 -33.17 -26.47 9.87
N ARG A 488 -32.92 -27.22 8.81
CA ARG A 488 -31.56 -27.60 8.41
C ARG A 488 -31.04 -26.58 7.44
N VAL A 489 -29.78 -26.20 7.58
CA VAL A 489 -29.07 -25.25 6.72
C VAL A 489 -27.71 -25.84 6.38
N GLY A 490 -27.43 -26.00 5.10
CA GLY A 490 -26.13 -26.39 4.59
C GLY A 490 -25.39 -25.19 4.00
N VAL A 491 -24.11 -25.07 4.30
CA VAL A 491 -23.21 -24.15 3.62
C VAL A 491 -21.93 -24.88 3.25
N ALA A 492 -21.22 -24.38 2.22
CA ALA A 492 -19.89 -24.88 1.89
C ALA A 492 -18.85 -23.78 2.14
N HIS A 493 -17.70 -24.15 2.72
CA HIS A 493 -16.56 -23.28 2.93
C HIS A 493 -15.26 -24.04 2.66
N GLY A 494 -14.38 -23.51 1.81
CA GLY A 494 -13.11 -24.17 1.46
C GLY A 494 -13.28 -25.56 0.83
N GLY A 495 -14.43 -25.85 0.20
CA GLY A 495 -14.75 -27.16 -0.38
C GLY A 495 -15.38 -28.15 0.63
N GLU A 496 -15.48 -27.80 1.90
CA GLU A 496 -16.14 -28.62 2.92
C GLU A 496 -17.61 -28.23 3.09
N VAL A 497 -18.50 -29.22 3.15
CA VAL A 497 -19.93 -29.04 3.42
C VAL A 497 -20.14 -29.05 4.94
N ILE A 498 -20.81 -28.03 5.45
CA ILE A 498 -21.09 -27.84 6.87
C ILE A 498 -22.62 -27.84 7.06
N GLU A 499 -23.14 -28.84 7.72
CA GLU A 499 -24.56 -28.92 8.05
C GLU A 499 -24.84 -28.37 9.45
N MET A 500 -25.88 -27.57 9.56
CA MET A 500 -26.30 -26.90 10.78
C MET A 500 -27.81 -26.99 10.97
N THR A 501 -28.26 -26.84 12.21
CA THR A 501 -29.68 -26.70 12.50
C THR A 501 -29.97 -25.41 13.22
N ILE A 502 -31.07 -24.75 12.85
CA ILE A 502 -31.56 -23.55 13.51
C ILE A 502 -32.94 -23.86 14.10
N THR A 503 -33.06 -23.73 15.41
CA THR A 503 -34.36 -23.81 16.11
C THR A 503 -34.77 -22.40 16.50
N THR A 504 -35.88 -21.91 15.96
CA THR A 504 -36.46 -20.62 16.36
C THR A 504 -37.17 -20.81 17.70
N ILE A 505 -36.74 -20.07 18.72
CA ILE A 505 -37.32 -20.12 20.07
C ILE A 505 -38.47 -19.09 20.16
N ASP A 506 -38.20 -17.85 19.71
CA ASP A 506 -39.19 -16.78 19.59
C ASP A 506 -38.84 -15.86 18.43
N GLY A 507 -39.52 -14.72 18.30
CA GLY A 507 -39.29 -13.75 17.21
C GLY A 507 -37.93 -13.04 17.23
N ALA A 508 -37.16 -13.17 18.31
CA ALA A 508 -35.85 -12.52 18.49
C ALA A 508 -34.72 -13.50 18.81
N GLN A 509 -35.05 -14.75 19.20
CA GLN A 509 -34.08 -15.71 19.69
C GLN A 509 -34.10 -17.00 18.88
N HIS A 510 -32.93 -17.45 18.48
CA HIS A 510 -32.68 -18.68 17.75
C HIS A 510 -31.57 -19.49 18.41
N ARG A 511 -31.66 -20.81 18.33
CA ARG A 511 -30.59 -21.72 18.72
C ARG A 511 -29.99 -22.35 17.48
N VAL A 512 -28.70 -22.12 17.27
CA VAL A 512 -27.94 -22.72 16.17
C VAL A 512 -27.09 -23.87 16.72
N CYS A 513 -27.15 -25.02 16.10
CA CYS A 513 -26.29 -26.17 16.43
C CYS A 513 -25.37 -26.48 15.25
N VAL A 514 -24.07 -26.57 15.50
CA VAL A 514 -23.04 -26.89 14.52
C VAL A 514 -21.92 -27.70 15.16
N GLY A 515 -21.56 -28.87 14.60
CA GLY A 515 -20.43 -29.68 15.07
C GLY A 515 -20.49 -30.03 16.56
N GLY A 516 -21.67 -30.16 17.16
CA GLY A 516 -21.86 -30.39 18.60
C GLY A 516 -21.90 -29.13 19.47
N ALA A 517 -21.52 -27.98 18.95
CA ALA A 517 -21.66 -26.67 19.62
C ALA A 517 -23.12 -26.19 19.53
N ARG A 518 -23.57 -25.49 20.58
CA ARG A 518 -24.90 -24.84 20.65
C ARG A 518 -24.68 -23.36 20.89
N ILE A 519 -25.13 -22.55 19.96
CA ILE A 519 -25.01 -21.09 20.02
C ILE A 519 -26.42 -20.49 20.16
N THR A 520 -26.62 -19.63 21.14
CA THR A 520 -27.85 -18.85 21.26
C THR A 520 -27.66 -17.53 20.54
N ALA A 521 -28.41 -17.33 19.47
CA ALA A 521 -28.40 -16.07 18.72
C ALA A 521 -29.61 -15.22 19.12
N THR A 522 -29.37 -14.02 19.61
CA THR A 522 -30.41 -13.10 20.04
C THR A 522 -30.31 -11.80 19.25
N ARG A 523 -31.42 -11.29 18.76
CA ARG A 523 -31.48 -10.00 18.04
C ARG A 523 -31.89 -8.88 18.98
N LEU A 524 -30.98 -7.98 19.31
CA LEU A 524 -31.21 -6.82 20.18
C LEU A 524 -31.03 -5.53 19.40
N GLN A 525 -32.04 -4.67 19.35
CA GLN A 525 -31.99 -3.36 18.67
C GLN A 525 -31.46 -3.42 17.22
N GLY A 526 -31.84 -4.49 16.51
CA GLY A 526 -31.42 -4.70 15.11
C GLY A 526 -30.02 -5.33 14.93
N GLN A 527 -29.31 -5.60 16.02
CA GLN A 527 -27.99 -6.26 16.00
C GLN A 527 -28.10 -7.69 16.55
N TRP A 528 -27.24 -8.58 16.04
CA TRP A 528 -27.15 -9.94 16.52
C TRP A 528 -26.11 -10.07 17.62
N GLU A 529 -26.46 -10.83 18.66
CA GLU A 529 -25.56 -11.33 19.69
C GLU A 529 -25.57 -12.85 19.66
N LEU A 530 -24.39 -13.43 19.75
CA LEU A 530 -24.15 -14.88 19.83
C LEU A 530 -23.62 -15.18 21.24
N ASP A 531 -24.38 -15.91 22.04
CA ASP A 531 -24.09 -16.19 23.46
C ASP A 531 -23.76 -14.91 24.27
N GLY A 532 -24.47 -13.82 24.01
CA GLY A 532 -24.28 -12.53 24.68
C GLY A 532 -23.10 -11.71 24.16
N VAL A 533 -22.41 -12.14 23.11
CA VAL A 533 -21.34 -11.41 22.45
C VAL A 533 -21.83 -10.87 21.10
N ARG A 534 -21.53 -9.63 20.80
CA ARG A 534 -21.90 -9.03 19.51
C ARG A 534 -21.40 -9.89 18.35
N ALA A 535 -22.31 -10.28 17.45
CA ALA A 535 -22.01 -11.08 16.29
C ALA A 535 -21.23 -10.28 15.23
N PRO A 536 -20.40 -10.96 14.40
CA PRO A 536 -19.84 -10.34 13.21
C PRO A 536 -20.94 -9.90 12.25
N GLY A 537 -20.68 -8.85 11.46
CA GLY A 537 -21.56 -8.45 10.36
C GLY A 537 -21.55 -9.48 9.25
N PHE A 538 -22.53 -9.40 8.37
CA PHE A 538 -22.61 -10.27 7.19
C PHE A 538 -23.14 -9.50 5.98
N ALA A 539 -22.91 -10.06 4.79
CA ALA A 539 -23.59 -9.67 3.56
C ALA A 539 -24.00 -10.93 2.78
N ARG A 540 -25.16 -10.91 2.17
CA ARG A 540 -25.65 -11.97 1.29
C ARG A 540 -25.67 -11.47 -0.15
N THR A 541 -25.12 -12.26 -1.07
CA THR A 541 -25.08 -11.96 -2.50
C THR A 541 -25.42 -13.23 -3.27
N GLY A 542 -26.66 -13.31 -3.79
CA GLY A 542 -27.13 -14.51 -4.47
C GLY A 542 -27.07 -15.73 -3.56
N SER A 543 -26.31 -16.75 -3.96
CA SER A 543 -26.07 -17.99 -3.20
C SER A 543 -24.89 -17.92 -2.24
N GLN A 544 -24.29 -16.75 -2.00
CA GLN A 544 -23.15 -16.58 -1.10
C GLN A 544 -23.49 -15.73 0.12
N VAL A 545 -22.89 -16.09 1.25
CA VAL A 545 -22.86 -15.28 2.46
C VAL A 545 -21.40 -14.98 2.79
N THR A 546 -21.08 -13.70 3.00
CA THR A 546 -19.81 -13.28 3.58
C THR A 546 -20.04 -12.89 5.03
N VAL A 547 -19.38 -13.55 5.97
CA VAL A 547 -19.34 -13.18 7.39
C VAL A 547 -18.07 -12.35 7.61
N PHE A 548 -18.23 -11.12 8.12
CA PHE A 548 -17.12 -10.17 8.29
C PHE A 548 -16.35 -10.42 9.59
N SER A 549 -15.71 -11.57 9.65
CA SER A 549 -14.70 -11.94 10.63
C SER A 549 -13.44 -12.40 9.90
N HIS A 550 -12.29 -12.30 10.53
CA HIS A 550 -10.99 -12.71 9.96
C HIS A 550 -10.69 -12.17 8.54
N GLY A 551 -11.21 -10.99 8.21
CA GLY A 551 -11.06 -10.39 6.88
C GLY A 551 -12.13 -10.78 5.85
N GLY A 552 -13.13 -11.56 6.25
CA GLY A 552 -14.25 -11.99 5.41
C GLY A 552 -14.21 -13.50 5.10
N LEU A 553 -15.09 -14.27 5.75
CA LEU A 553 -15.29 -15.70 5.47
C LEU A 553 -16.45 -15.83 4.49
N VAL A 554 -16.20 -16.46 3.35
CA VAL A 554 -17.21 -16.69 2.31
C VAL A 554 -17.77 -18.10 2.43
N PHE A 555 -19.10 -18.21 2.41
CA PHE A 555 -19.84 -19.45 2.47
C PHE A 555 -20.80 -19.53 1.28
N ASP A 556 -20.76 -20.62 0.53
CA ASP A 556 -21.76 -20.93 -0.49
C ASP A 556 -22.98 -21.56 0.17
N ILE A 557 -24.17 -21.02 -0.11
CA ILE A 557 -25.43 -21.55 0.39
C ILE A 557 -25.79 -22.81 -0.41
N LEU A 558 -25.99 -23.94 0.26
CA LEU A 558 -26.42 -25.15 -0.40
C LEU A 558 -27.95 -25.19 -0.46
N ASP A 559 -28.50 -25.45 -1.64
CA ASP A 559 -29.94 -25.67 -1.80
C ASP A 559 -30.28 -27.05 -1.19
N PRO A 560 -31.20 -27.12 -0.20
CA PRO A 560 -31.61 -28.40 0.38
C PRO A 560 -32.19 -29.38 -0.63
N LEU A 561 -32.67 -28.89 -1.79
CA LEU A 561 -33.24 -29.72 -2.86
C LEU A 561 -32.14 -30.30 -3.78
N GLU A 562 -30.95 -29.71 -3.84
CA GLU A 562 -29.81 -30.22 -4.62
C GLU A 562 -28.92 -31.17 -3.81
N ALA A 563 -28.97 -31.12 -2.48
CA ALA A 563 -28.17 -31.96 -1.58
C ALA A 563 -28.58 -33.41 -1.52
N GLY A 564 -29.56 -33.86 -2.30
CA GLY A 564 -30.12 -35.19 -2.31
C GLY A 564 -29.92 -36.02 -3.60
N THR A 565 -28.99 -35.57 -4.51
CA THR A 565 -28.65 -36.33 -5.72
C THR A 565 -27.24 -36.88 -5.70
#